data_927a8e5597497da13c135a93b5896afb
#
_entry.id   927a8e5597497da13c135a93b5896afb
#
_cell.length_a   1.000
_cell.length_b   1.000
_cell.length_c   1.000
_cell.angle_alpha   90.00
_cell.angle_beta   90.00
_cell.angle_gamma   90.00
#
_symmetry.space_group_name_H-M   'P 1'
#
loop_
_entity.id
_entity.type
_entity.pdbx_description
1 polymer ?
#
loop_
_entity_poly.entity_id
_entity_poly.type
_entity_poly.pdbx_seq_one_letter_code
_entity_poly.pdbx_strand_id
1 'polypeptide(L)'
;MTKHELEEYTADIKTMYKRKDKKVRPANVPLPDGINPGGEVNGGIKSGSPSQFCSRTIPRGSRLTPEKLAKMKIGINFLLDAEKQLFIDILFEHEGAIAFDDSEMGCLNPEIEPPVVIHTIPHSPWQQQNLRLPKAMQETATAIVKEKLKNGLLEFSQGPYRSRYFLVIKKDGTWRFINDVQALNRITIRDSGMPPSVDEFSEDFAGYPITSAIDYYSGYNEIILDKGCRDLTAFLTDLGLVRMTRLPQGWTNSVACFQRIMIKVHWRQIPHQARPFLDDIALKGPKDRYNNEEIFPGVRRFVYEHAQIFRQFMKDCLAAGLTISGTKCAIGMPGINIVGFLCDHNGRRPEERKVQRIVDWPTPKSLTDARAFIGIVVYYRIFILCFAIVASPIFALFRKGIRFN
;
A
#
# COMPACT_ATOMS: atom_id res chain seq x y z
N MET A 1 12.65 -17.58 22.74
CA MET A 1 13.73 -17.12 21.86
C MET A 1 14.64 -16.23 22.68
N THR A 2 15.91 -16.56 22.77
CA THR A 2 16.90 -15.73 23.49
C THR A 2 17.25 -14.50 22.65
N LYS A 3 17.78 -13.45 23.30
CA LYS A 3 18.23 -12.23 22.62
C LYS A 3 19.31 -12.57 21.56
N HIS A 4 20.19 -13.51 21.87
CA HIS A 4 21.26 -13.98 20.97
C HIS A 4 20.71 -14.64 19.70
N GLU A 5 19.74 -15.56 19.83
CA GLU A 5 19.09 -16.21 18.68
C GLU A 5 18.37 -15.19 17.77
N LEU A 6 17.79 -14.14 18.36
CA LEU A 6 17.15 -13.08 17.59
C LEU A 6 18.18 -12.20 16.85
N GLU A 7 19.31 -11.89 17.49
CA GLU A 7 20.38 -11.11 16.87
C GLU A 7 21.03 -11.88 15.71
N GLU A 8 21.30 -13.18 15.88
CA GLU A 8 21.85 -14.05 14.84
C GLU A 8 20.88 -14.18 13.65
N TYR A 9 19.62 -14.47 13.91
CA TYR A 9 18.57 -14.52 12.88
C TYR A 9 18.40 -13.17 12.15
N THR A 10 18.44 -12.05 12.90
CA THR A 10 18.34 -10.71 12.31
C THR A 10 19.57 -10.37 11.46
N ALA A 11 20.77 -10.86 11.82
CA ALA A 11 21.96 -10.70 11.01
C ALA A 11 21.84 -11.45 9.69
N ASP A 12 21.33 -12.69 9.70
CA ASP A 12 21.06 -13.47 8.49
C ASP A 12 20.06 -12.77 7.57
N ILE A 13 18.98 -12.20 8.12
CA ILE A 13 18.02 -11.42 7.34
C ILE A 13 18.68 -10.17 6.75
N LYS A 14 19.50 -9.42 7.53
CA LYS A 14 20.18 -8.21 7.04
C LYS A 14 21.08 -8.51 5.85
N THR A 15 21.69 -9.69 5.76
CA THR A 15 22.50 -10.09 4.60
C THR A 15 21.69 -10.26 3.32
N MET A 16 20.39 -10.52 3.44
CA MET A 16 19.47 -10.66 2.29
C MET A 16 18.99 -9.29 1.78
N TYR A 17 18.90 -8.28 2.64
CA TYR A 17 18.56 -6.91 2.24
C TYR A 17 19.78 -6.21 1.62
N LYS A 18 19.93 -6.37 0.31
CA LYS A 18 21.03 -5.74 -0.42
C LYS A 18 20.87 -4.22 -0.49
N ARG A 19 22.00 -3.50 -0.48
CA ARG A 19 22.01 -2.06 -0.74
C ARG A 19 21.41 -1.76 -2.11
N LYS A 20 20.93 -0.51 -2.32
CA LYS A 20 20.24 -0.09 -3.54
C LYS A 20 21.04 -0.39 -4.82
N ASP A 21 22.35 -0.26 -4.78
CA ASP A 21 23.29 -0.57 -5.86
C ASP A 21 23.41 -2.08 -6.15
N LYS A 22 23.11 -2.92 -5.16
CA LYS A 22 23.14 -4.40 -5.26
C LYS A 22 21.74 -5.02 -5.39
N LYS A 23 20.67 -4.22 -5.49
CA LYS A 23 19.32 -4.73 -5.71
C LYS A 23 19.23 -5.42 -7.07
N VAL A 24 18.49 -6.52 -7.08
CA VAL A 24 18.15 -7.23 -8.31
C VAL A 24 17.35 -6.29 -9.22
N ARG A 25 17.78 -6.21 -10.48
CA ARG A 25 17.05 -5.46 -11.50
C ARG A 25 16.27 -6.45 -12.37
N PRO A 26 15.01 -6.15 -12.70
CA PRO A 26 14.21 -6.96 -13.62
C PRO A 26 14.76 -6.82 -15.05
N ALA A 27 14.39 -7.76 -15.90
CA ALA A 27 14.76 -7.72 -17.31
C ALA A 27 14.05 -6.56 -18.02
N ASN A 28 14.81 -5.76 -18.78
CA ASN A 28 14.28 -4.67 -19.58
C ASN A 28 14.22 -5.11 -21.05
N VAL A 29 13.31 -6.02 -21.34
CA VAL A 29 13.03 -6.55 -22.69
C VAL A 29 11.56 -6.37 -23.01
N PRO A 30 11.15 -6.26 -24.28
CA PRO A 30 9.76 -6.19 -24.66
C PRO A 30 9.01 -7.45 -24.26
N LEU A 31 7.70 -7.32 -24.06
CA LEU A 31 6.84 -8.48 -23.88
C LEU A 31 6.83 -9.32 -25.17
N PRO A 32 6.69 -10.67 -25.07
CA PRO A 32 6.51 -11.52 -26.23
C PRO A 32 5.33 -11.06 -27.10
N ASP A 33 5.45 -11.24 -28.41
CA ASP A 33 4.40 -10.89 -29.36
C ASP A 33 3.08 -11.62 -29.03
N GLY A 34 1.96 -10.92 -29.21
CA GLY A 34 0.62 -11.42 -28.89
C GLY A 34 0.16 -11.23 -27.45
N ILE A 35 1.02 -10.72 -26.54
CA ILE A 35 0.61 -10.31 -25.22
C ILE A 35 0.26 -8.82 -25.28
N ASN A 36 -1.02 -8.50 -25.24
CA ASN A 36 -1.49 -7.13 -25.09
C ASN A 36 -1.70 -6.85 -23.61
N PRO A 37 -0.75 -6.15 -22.93
CA PRO A 37 -0.84 -5.88 -21.49
C PRO A 37 -1.91 -4.84 -21.11
N GLY A 38 -2.46 -4.15 -22.10
CA GLY A 38 -3.58 -3.24 -21.98
C GLY A 38 -4.72 -3.78 -22.81
N GLY A 39 -5.59 -4.58 -22.24
CA GLY A 39 -6.93 -4.66 -22.81
C GLY A 39 -7.43 -3.23 -23.01
N GLU A 40 -8.08 -2.97 -24.16
CA GLU A 40 -8.61 -1.64 -24.47
C GLU A 40 -9.20 -1.02 -23.21
N VAL A 41 -8.69 0.15 -22.81
CA VAL A 41 -9.28 0.99 -21.79
C VAL A 41 -10.56 1.56 -22.40
N ASN A 42 -11.50 0.68 -22.74
CA ASN A 42 -12.86 1.07 -22.99
C ASN A 42 -13.45 1.46 -21.65
N GLY A 43 -13.38 2.76 -21.43
CA GLY A 43 -13.70 3.42 -20.21
C GLY A 43 -15.03 3.01 -19.61
N GLY A 44 -14.94 2.45 -18.42
CA GLY A 44 -16.08 2.30 -17.52
C GLY A 44 -16.45 0.87 -17.24
N ILE A 45 -16.65 0.60 -15.98
CA ILE A 45 -17.46 -0.52 -15.53
C ILE A 45 -18.76 -0.46 -16.31
N LYS A 46 -18.96 -1.33 -17.32
CA LYS A 46 -20.26 -1.49 -17.91
C LYS A 46 -21.22 -1.79 -16.77
N SER A 47 -22.35 -1.11 -16.71
CA SER A 47 -23.47 -1.40 -15.82
C SER A 47 -24.08 -2.76 -16.24
N GLY A 48 -23.29 -3.80 -16.19
CA GLY A 48 -23.69 -5.18 -16.37
C GLY A 48 -24.17 -5.72 -15.03
N SER A 49 -25.15 -6.61 -15.08
CA SER A 49 -25.68 -7.34 -13.94
C SER A 49 -24.56 -7.79 -13.00
N PRO A 50 -24.72 -7.67 -11.67
CA PRO A 50 -23.69 -8.15 -10.73
C PRO A 50 -23.44 -9.62 -11.02
N SER A 51 -22.20 -9.95 -11.42
CA SER A 51 -21.79 -11.33 -11.55
C SER A 51 -21.88 -12.03 -10.20
N GLN A 52 -22.22 -13.31 -10.19
CA GLN A 52 -22.42 -14.13 -8.98
C GLN A 52 -21.19 -14.17 -8.03
N PHE A 53 -20.06 -13.55 -8.42
CA PHE A 53 -18.80 -13.65 -7.69
C PHE A 53 -18.61 -12.65 -6.52
N CYS A 54 -19.32 -11.50 -6.47
CA CYS A 54 -19.03 -10.48 -5.46
C CYS A 54 -20.20 -9.66 -4.93
N SER A 55 -21.44 -9.90 -5.35
CA SER A 55 -22.57 -9.21 -4.69
C SER A 55 -23.00 -9.98 -3.43
N ARG A 56 -22.14 -10.01 -2.42
CA ARG A 56 -22.60 -10.33 -1.08
C ARG A 56 -23.38 -9.13 -0.58
N THR A 57 -24.67 -9.10 -0.82
CA THR A 57 -25.57 -8.22 -0.07
C THR A 57 -25.47 -8.64 1.39
N ILE A 58 -24.68 -7.88 2.15
CA ILE A 58 -24.48 -8.14 3.57
C ILE A 58 -25.64 -7.46 4.31
N PRO A 59 -26.31 -8.13 5.24
CA PRO A 59 -27.34 -7.50 6.06
C PRO A 59 -26.76 -6.28 6.78
N ARG A 60 -27.49 -5.16 6.79
CA ARG A 60 -27.05 -3.91 7.45
C ARG A 60 -26.65 -4.18 8.90
N GLY A 61 -25.47 -3.70 9.32
CA GLY A 61 -24.93 -3.88 10.65
C GLY A 61 -24.25 -5.22 10.91
N SER A 62 -24.13 -6.08 9.89
CA SER A 62 -23.44 -7.37 10.05
C SER A 62 -21.93 -7.23 10.15
N ARG A 63 -21.35 -6.21 9.50
CA ARG A 63 -19.92 -5.88 9.53
C ARG A 63 -19.61 -4.67 10.40
N LEU A 64 -20.41 -3.61 10.28
CA LEU A 64 -20.26 -2.37 11.03
C LEU A 64 -21.01 -2.45 12.36
N THR A 65 -20.48 -3.20 13.33
CA THR A 65 -20.97 -3.16 14.71
C THR A 65 -20.59 -1.82 15.38
N PRO A 66 -21.32 -1.38 16.44
CA PRO A 66 -20.99 -0.16 17.18
C PRO A 66 -19.52 -0.10 17.65
N GLU A 67 -18.96 -1.26 18.07
CA GLU A 67 -17.56 -1.35 18.52
C GLU A 67 -16.57 -1.17 17.36
N LYS A 68 -16.88 -1.71 16.17
CA LYS A 68 -16.07 -1.53 14.97
C LYS A 68 -16.14 -0.10 14.46
N LEU A 69 -17.34 0.48 14.46
CA LEU A 69 -17.56 1.87 14.06
C LEU A 69 -16.79 2.85 14.97
N ALA A 70 -16.76 2.60 16.29
CA ALA A 70 -16.01 3.41 17.24
C ALA A 70 -14.48 3.42 17.00
N LYS A 71 -13.95 2.43 16.28
CA LYS A 71 -12.52 2.35 15.91
C LYS A 71 -12.20 3.15 14.64
N MET A 72 -13.22 3.54 13.86
CA MET A 72 -13.02 4.29 12.62
C MET A 72 -12.75 5.77 12.90
N LYS A 73 -11.90 6.38 12.07
CA LYS A 73 -11.58 7.80 12.16
C LYS A 73 -12.46 8.58 11.18
N ILE A 74 -13.56 9.13 11.69
CA ILE A 74 -14.54 9.88 10.88
C ILE A 74 -14.63 11.30 11.44
N GLY A 75 -14.09 12.28 10.70
CA GLY A 75 -14.21 13.71 10.96
C GLY A 75 -13.89 14.17 12.38
N ILE A 76 -12.87 13.58 13.00
CA ILE A 76 -12.53 13.80 14.41
C ILE A 76 -12.34 15.30 14.68
N ASN A 77 -13.14 15.86 15.61
CA ASN A 77 -13.13 17.28 16.01
C ASN A 77 -13.34 18.27 14.85
N PHE A 78 -13.99 17.85 13.77
CA PHE A 78 -14.19 18.68 12.59
C PHE A 78 -15.61 18.64 12.04
N LEU A 79 -16.17 17.45 11.88
CA LEU A 79 -17.53 17.28 11.37
C LEU A 79 -18.57 17.59 12.44
N LEU A 80 -19.67 18.21 12.03
CA LEU A 80 -20.89 18.33 12.84
C LEU A 80 -21.56 16.95 12.97
N ASP A 81 -22.42 16.76 13.96
CA ASP A 81 -23.07 15.47 14.22
C ASP A 81 -23.88 14.96 13.01
N ALA A 82 -24.62 15.83 12.34
CA ALA A 82 -25.35 15.48 11.13
C ALA A 82 -24.44 15.09 9.96
N GLU A 83 -23.30 15.78 9.82
CA GLU A 83 -22.29 15.45 8.81
C GLU A 83 -21.61 14.11 9.09
N LYS A 84 -21.28 13.85 10.35
CA LYS A 84 -20.71 12.56 10.78
C LYS A 84 -21.69 11.43 10.52
N GLN A 85 -22.97 11.65 10.82
CA GLN A 85 -24.03 10.67 10.54
C GLN A 85 -24.16 10.37 9.05
N LEU A 86 -24.03 11.38 8.18
CA LEU A 86 -24.03 11.22 6.73
C LEU A 86 -22.92 10.26 6.25
N PHE A 87 -21.70 10.40 6.75
CA PHE A 87 -20.61 9.46 6.43
C PHE A 87 -20.87 8.07 6.98
N ILE A 88 -21.42 7.96 8.18
CA ILE A 88 -21.79 6.67 8.79
C ILE A 88 -22.85 5.96 7.95
N ASP A 89 -23.85 6.67 7.45
CA ASP A 89 -24.89 6.09 6.59
C ASP A 89 -24.30 5.59 5.27
N ILE A 90 -23.36 6.33 4.66
CA ILE A 90 -22.63 5.88 3.46
C ILE A 90 -21.85 4.60 3.74
N LEU A 91 -21.21 4.50 4.91
CA LEU A 91 -20.46 3.29 5.28
C LEU A 91 -21.40 2.09 5.45
N PHE A 92 -22.59 2.28 6.05
CA PHE A 92 -23.61 1.23 6.14
C PHE A 92 -24.19 0.83 4.78
N GLU A 93 -24.35 1.78 3.85
CA GLU A 93 -24.77 1.48 2.47
C GLU A 93 -23.78 0.57 1.75
N HIS A 94 -22.50 0.63 2.12
CA HIS A 94 -21.39 -0.04 1.43
C HIS A 94 -20.54 -0.90 2.38
N GLU A 95 -21.10 -1.40 3.47
CA GLU A 95 -20.31 -2.14 4.48
C GLU A 95 -19.62 -3.40 3.91
N GLY A 96 -20.10 -3.94 2.79
CA GLY A 96 -19.43 -5.00 2.03
C GLY A 96 -18.04 -4.63 1.50
N ALA A 97 -17.77 -3.32 1.34
CA ALA A 97 -16.46 -2.79 0.90
C ALA A 97 -15.55 -2.40 2.08
N ILE A 98 -15.82 -2.85 3.31
CA ILE A 98 -15.03 -2.55 4.50
C ILE A 98 -14.55 -3.86 5.12
N ALA A 99 -13.29 -3.92 5.57
CA ALA A 99 -12.75 -5.07 6.27
C ALA A 99 -12.02 -4.65 7.56
N PHE A 100 -12.19 -5.43 8.62
CA PHE A 100 -11.51 -5.28 9.90
C PHE A 100 -10.59 -6.46 10.19
N ASP A 101 -10.81 -7.59 9.52
CA ASP A 101 -10.00 -8.81 9.64
C ASP A 101 -9.90 -9.55 8.28
N ASP A 102 -9.04 -10.56 8.22
CA ASP A 102 -8.76 -11.30 6.99
C ASP A 102 -9.96 -12.10 6.45
N SER A 103 -10.98 -12.40 7.29
CA SER A 103 -12.20 -13.10 6.86
C SER A 103 -13.16 -12.18 6.09
N GLU A 104 -13.02 -10.88 6.27
CA GLU A 104 -13.80 -9.83 5.62
C GLU A 104 -13.12 -9.27 4.36
N MET A 105 -11.86 -9.66 4.14
CA MET A 105 -11.05 -9.18 3.01
C MET A 105 -11.73 -9.47 1.67
N GLY A 106 -11.69 -8.50 0.77
CA GLY A 106 -12.24 -8.58 -0.57
C GLY A 106 -11.42 -9.43 -1.54
N CYS A 107 -11.93 -9.49 -2.74
CA CYS A 107 -11.24 -10.12 -3.87
C CYS A 107 -11.64 -9.38 -5.15
N LEU A 108 -10.65 -8.85 -5.86
CA LEU A 108 -10.89 -8.12 -7.10
C LEU A 108 -11.66 -8.97 -8.10
N ASN A 109 -12.74 -8.38 -8.63
CA ASN A 109 -13.58 -9.03 -9.65
C ASN A 109 -12.77 -9.24 -10.93
N PRO A 110 -12.64 -10.50 -11.42
CA PRO A 110 -11.91 -10.82 -12.66
C PRO A 110 -12.49 -10.17 -13.92
N GLU A 111 -13.75 -9.71 -13.90
CA GLU A 111 -14.34 -8.95 -15.02
C GLU A 111 -13.78 -7.53 -15.13
N ILE A 112 -13.32 -6.95 -14.03
CA ILE A 112 -12.66 -5.63 -14.00
C ILE A 112 -11.22 -5.76 -14.43
N GLU A 113 -10.49 -6.69 -13.83
CA GLU A 113 -9.12 -6.99 -14.20
C GLU A 113 -8.90 -8.50 -14.11
N PRO A 114 -8.49 -9.15 -15.21
CA PRO A 114 -8.20 -10.58 -15.20
C PRO A 114 -7.05 -10.89 -14.22
N PRO A 115 -6.92 -12.17 -13.79
CA PRO A 115 -5.81 -12.57 -12.93
C PRO A 115 -4.46 -12.14 -13.50
N VAL A 116 -3.61 -11.59 -12.64
CA VAL A 116 -2.33 -11.00 -13.02
C VAL A 116 -1.36 -12.08 -13.48
N VAL A 117 -0.77 -11.90 -14.65
CA VAL A 117 0.26 -12.78 -15.21
C VAL A 117 1.66 -12.21 -14.90
N ILE A 118 2.56 -13.04 -14.42
CA ILE A 118 3.98 -12.71 -14.24
C ILE A 118 4.73 -13.04 -15.53
N HIS A 119 5.11 -12.03 -16.30
CA HIS A 119 5.89 -12.21 -17.51
C HIS A 119 7.37 -12.35 -17.20
N THR A 120 8.01 -13.38 -17.75
CA THR A 120 9.40 -13.71 -17.48
C THR A 120 10.18 -13.94 -18.78
N ILE A 121 11.49 -13.69 -18.74
CA ILE A 121 12.39 -14.18 -19.77
C ILE A 121 12.55 -15.71 -19.66
N PRO A 122 12.99 -16.42 -20.72
CA PRO A 122 13.34 -17.84 -20.64
C PRO A 122 14.36 -18.09 -19.52
N HIS A 123 14.11 -19.09 -18.68
CA HIS A 123 14.93 -19.39 -17.51
C HIS A 123 14.78 -20.84 -17.06
N SER A 124 15.74 -21.31 -16.26
CA SER A 124 15.63 -22.58 -15.54
C SER A 124 15.03 -22.36 -14.16
N PRO A 125 14.21 -23.29 -13.66
CA PRO A 125 13.67 -23.23 -12.30
C PRO A 125 14.81 -23.19 -11.26
N TRP A 126 14.57 -22.46 -10.17
CA TRP A 126 15.50 -22.37 -9.05
C TRP A 126 15.03 -23.14 -7.84
N GLN A 127 15.98 -23.66 -7.06
CA GLN A 127 15.74 -24.37 -5.81
C GLN A 127 16.67 -23.82 -4.73
N GLN A 128 16.18 -22.85 -3.94
CA GLN A 128 16.94 -22.24 -2.86
C GLN A 128 16.75 -23.02 -1.56
N GLN A 129 17.80 -23.08 -0.73
CA GLN A 129 17.67 -23.58 0.64
C GLN A 129 17.02 -22.52 1.52
N ASN A 130 16.10 -22.95 2.40
CA ASN A 130 15.52 -22.05 3.40
C ASN A 130 16.56 -21.57 4.40
N LEU A 131 16.29 -20.39 4.97
CA LEU A 131 16.97 -19.95 6.18
C LEU A 131 16.54 -20.81 7.35
N ARG A 132 17.47 -21.13 8.24
CA ARG A 132 17.16 -21.84 9.47
C ARG A 132 16.38 -20.92 10.40
N LEU A 133 15.12 -21.25 10.68
CA LEU A 133 14.31 -20.54 11.66
C LEU A 133 14.65 -21.07 13.08
N PRO A 134 14.85 -20.19 14.08
CA PRO A 134 14.88 -20.60 15.48
C PRO A 134 13.63 -21.37 15.87
N LYS A 135 13.76 -22.41 16.73
CA LYS A 135 12.63 -23.28 17.08
C LYS A 135 11.40 -22.50 17.58
N ALA A 136 11.61 -21.47 18.39
CA ALA A 136 10.52 -20.62 18.90
C ALA A 136 9.74 -19.88 17.80
N MET A 137 10.33 -19.72 16.59
CA MET A 137 9.67 -19.07 15.46
C MET A 137 9.00 -20.07 14.51
N GLN A 138 9.36 -21.34 14.56
CA GLN A 138 8.80 -22.36 13.67
C GLN A 138 7.29 -22.54 13.87
N GLU A 139 6.85 -22.58 15.13
CA GLU A 139 5.41 -22.66 15.46
C GLU A 139 4.65 -21.44 14.93
N THR A 140 5.19 -20.24 15.13
CA THR A 140 4.60 -19.01 14.62
C THR A 140 4.54 -19.00 13.09
N ALA A 141 5.62 -19.41 12.41
CA ALA A 141 5.65 -19.51 10.96
C ALA A 141 4.60 -20.50 10.45
N THR A 142 4.52 -21.68 11.09
CA THR A 142 3.54 -22.72 10.74
C THR A 142 2.10 -22.23 10.95
N ALA A 143 1.83 -21.50 12.04
CA ALA A 143 0.51 -20.92 12.31
C ALA A 143 0.12 -19.90 11.22
N ILE A 144 1.03 -19.01 10.86
CA ILE A 144 0.79 -18.01 9.78
C ILE A 144 0.52 -18.71 8.44
N VAL A 145 1.29 -19.77 8.10
CA VAL A 145 1.09 -20.51 6.84
C VAL A 145 -0.26 -21.22 6.84
N LYS A 146 -0.66 -21.86 7.96
CA LYS A 146 -1.98 -22.51 8.10
C LYS A 146 -3.13 -21.51 7.90
N GLU A 147 -3.02 -20.33 8.51
CA GLU A 147 -4.01 -19.26 8.37
C GLU A 147 -4.11 -18.79 6.91
N LYS A 148 -2.97 -18.56 6.25
CA LYS A 148 -2.94 -18.16 4.84
C LYS A 148 -3.48 -19.24 3.90
N LEU A 149 -3.26 -20.53 4.17
CA LEU A 149 -3.86 -21.64 3.45
C LEU A 149 -5.39 -21.65 3.64
N LYS A 150 -5.85 -21.49 4.90
CA LYS A 150 -7.28 -21.43 5.22
C LYS A 150 -7.99 -20.29 4.49
N ASN A 151 -7.35 -19.12 4.40
CA ASN A 151 -7.88 -17.91 3.75
C ASN A 151 -7.67 -17.91 2.22
N GLY A 152 -7.12 -18.99 1.65
CA GLY A 152 -6.89 -19.13 0.21
C GLY A 152 -5.82 -18.17 -0.36
N LEU A 153 -4.98 -17.58 0.48
CA LEU A 153 -3.83 -16.75 0.06
C LEU A 153 -2.63 -17.59 -0.37
N LEU A 154 -2.58 -18.83 0.10
CA LEU A 154 -1.62 -19.85 -0.31
C LEU A 154 -2.37 -21.09 -0.77
N GLU A 155 -1.73 -21.88 -1.61
CA GLU A 155 -2.15 -23.21 -2.02
C GLU A 155 -0.92 -24.13 -2.10
N PHE A 156 -1.14 -25.47 -2.02
CA PHE A 156 -0.06 -26.44 -2.19
C PHE A 156 0.44 -26.45 -3.65
N SER A 157 1.74 -26.69 -3.81
CA SER A 157 2.40 -26.75 -5.09
C SER A 157 3.15 -28.08 -5.26
N GLN A 158 3.28 -28.51 -6.52
CA GLN A 158 4.16 -29.61 -6.96
C GLN A 158 5.15 -29.10 -8.03
N GLY A 159 5.25 -27.76 -8.20
CA GLY A 159 6.10 -27.14 -9.19
C GLY A 159 7.60 -27.24 -8.89
N PRO A 160 8.44 -26.91 -9.89
CA PRO A 160 9.88 -27.06 -9.79
C PRO A 160 10.61 -25.93 -9.06
N TYR A 161 9.87 -24.87 -8.65
CA TYR A 161 10.46 -23.69 -8.04
C TYR A 161 10.45 -23.77 -6.51
N ARG A 162 11.50 -23.23 -5.89
CA ARG A 162 11.59 -23.10 -4.44
C ARG A 162 12.38 -21.87 -4.05
N SER A 163 11.68 -20.85 -3.58
CA SER A 163 12.24 -19.64 -2.99
C SER A 163 12.41 -19.79 -1.47
N ARG A 164 13.04 -18.81 -0.84
CA ARG A 164 13.18 -18.71 0.61
C ARG A 164 12.00 -17.94 1.20
N TYR A 165 11.75 -18.16 2.47
CA TYR A 165 10.90 -17.29 3.27
C TYR A 165 11.53 -16.99 4.63
N PHE A 166 11.09 -15.93 5.27
CA PHE A 166 11.54 -15.54 6.60
C PHE A 166 10.50 -14.66 7.29
N LEU A 167 10.66 -14.51 8.62
CA LEU A 167 9.81 -13.65 9.43
C LEU A 167 10.56 -12.39 9.83
N VAL A 168 9.87 -11.25 9.88
CA VAL A 168 10.39 -9.97 10.36
C VAL A 168 9.47 -9.43 11.44
N ILE A 169 10.04 -8.95 12.54
CA ILE A 169 9.28 -8.31 13.60
C ILE A 169 8.85 -6.92 13.13
N LYS A 170 7.56 -6.63 13.21
CA LYS A 170 7.01 -5.29 13.00
C LYS A 170 7.24 -4.43 14.25
N LYS A 171 7.03 -3.11 14.12
CA LYS A 171 7.15 -2.16 15.24
C LYS A 171 6.18 -2.44 16.40
N ASP A 172 5.05 -3.05 16.11
CA ASP A 172 4.02 -3.45 17.07
C ASP A 172 4.32 -4.81 17.76
N GLY A 173 5.48 -5.41 17.48
CA GLY A 173 5.89 -6.71 18.01
C GLY A 173 5.28 -7.92 17.28
N THR A 174 4.40 -7.73 16.32
CA THR A 174 3.83 -8.83 15.51
C THR A 174 4.79 -9.24 14.41
N TRP A 175 4.59 -10.46 13.87
CA TRP A 175 5.43 -11.01 12.83
C TRP A 175 4.88 -10.70 11.43
N ARG A 176 5.78 -10.32 10.52
CA ARG A 176 5.50 -10.23 9.09
C ARG A 176 6.16 -11.41 8.38
N PHE A 177 5.35 -12.17 7.67
CA PHE A 177 5.82 -13.23 6.78
C PHE A 177 6.30 -12.61 5.45
N ILE A 178 7.51 -12.98 5.01
CA ILE A 178 8.10 -12.47 3.77
C ILE A 178 8.55 -13.65 2.92
N ASN A 179 8.04 -13.72 1.69
CA ASN A 179 8.56 -14.56 0.64
C ASN A 179 9.69 -13.84 -0.09
N ASP A 180 10.86 -14.47 -0.22
CA ASP A 180 11.99 -13.91 -0.97
C ASP A 180 11.78 -14.09 -2.47
N VAL A 181 11.25 -13.07 -3.10
CA VAL A 181 11.01 -13.04 -4.54
C VAL A 181 12.20 -12.49 -5.35
N GLN A 182 13.43 -12.42 -4.79
CA GLN A 182 14.58 -11.89 -5.50
C GLN A 182 14.93 -12.73 -6.75
N ALA A 183 14.81 -14.06 -6.68
CA ALA A 183 15.02 -14.93 -7.83
C ALA A 183 14.02 -14.65 -8.95
N LEU A 184 12.74 -14.51 -8.59
CA LEU A 184 11.68 -14.11 -9.51
C LEU A 184 11.97 -12.73 -10.14
N ASN A 185 12.36 -11.75 -9.34
CA ASN A 185 12.63 -10.38 -9.81
C ASN A 185 13.78 -10.33 -10.87
N ARG A 186 14.72 -11.29 -10.86
CA ARG A 186 15.81 -11.34 -11.86
C ARG A 186 15.33 -11.67 -13.26
N ILE A 187 14.27 -12.46 -13.35
CA ILE A 187 13.75 -12.98 -14.61
C ILE A 187 12.48 -12.28 -15.05
N THR A 188 11.91 -11.43 -14.16
CA THR A 188 10.67 -10.67 -14.45
C THR A 188 10.94 -9.65 -15.55
N ILE A 189 10.09 -9.61 -16.57
CA ILE A 189 10.04 -8.52 -17.54
C ILE A 189 9.42 -7.31 -16.85
N ARG A 190 10.14 -6.18 -16.90
CA ARG A 190 9.76 -4.98 -16.14
C ARG A 190 8.54 -4.28 -16.73
N ASP A 191 7.54 -4.02 -15.91
CA ASP A 191 6.47 -3.06 -16.19
C ASP A 191 7.02 -1.62 -16.02
N SER A 192 6.76 -0.75 -16.98
CA SER A 192 7.21 0.65 -16.98
C SER A 192 6.30 1.58 -16.18
N GLY A 193 5.16 1.11 -15.70
CA GLY A 193 4.23 1.88 -14.88
C GLY A 193 4.90 2.39 -13.60
N MET A 194 4.69 3.67 -13.29
CA MET A 194 5.22 4.30 -12.09
C MET A 194 4.13 5.07 -11.35
N PRO A 195 4.15 5.07 -10.01
CA PRO A 195 3.31 5.99 -9.24
C PRO A 195 3.75 7.44 -9.50
N PRO A 196 2.90 8.44 -9.23
CA PRO A 196 3.29 9.84 -9.28
C PRO A 196 4.47 10.13 -8.35
N SER A 197 5.17 11.25 -8.55
CA SER A 197 6.19 11.66 -7.59
C SER A 197 5.54 12.04 -6.24
N VAL A 198 6.30 11.88 -5.15
CA VAL A 198 5.82 12.22 -3.80
C VAL A 198 5.44 13.70 -3.70
N ASP A 199 6.24 14.58 -4.32
CA ASP A 199 6.00 16.02 -4.33
C ASP A 199 4.71 16.36 -5.07
N GLU A 200 4.55 15.84 -6.28
CA GLU A 200 3.36 16.03 -7.12
C GLU A 200 2.10 15.48 -6.43
N PHE A 201 2.20 14.29 -5.81
CA PHE A 201 1.08 13.69 -5.09
C PHE A 201 0.65 14.53 -3.88
N SER A 202 1.60 14.97 -3.04
CA SER A 202 1.28 15.77 -1.86
C SER A 202 0.79 17.18 -2.20
N GLU A 203 1.28 17.78 -3.27
CA GLU A 203 0.84 19.10 -3.75
C GLU A 203 -0.62 19.08 -4.21
N ASP A 204 -1.04 17.97 -4.81
CA ASP A 204 -2.39 17.79 -5.34
C ASP A 204 -3.48 17.80 -4.24
N PHE A 205 -3.11 17.56 -2.98
CA PHE A 205 -4.01 17.59 -1.81
C PHE A 205 -3.83 18.83 -0.92
N ALA A 206 -2.98 19.74 -1.30
CA ALA A 206 -2.78 21.01 -0.61
C ALA A 206 -3.91 22.01 -0.93
N GLY A 207 -4.37 22.74 0.08
CA GLY A 207 -5.38 23.79 -0.08
C GLY A 207 -6.83 23.31 -0.07
N TYR A 208 -7.09 22.06 0.32
CA TYR A 208 -8.43 21.51 0.43
C TYR A 208 -8.95 21.54 1.88
N PRO A 209 -10.17 22.03 2.12
CA PRO A 209 -10.73 22.12 3.48
C PRO A 209 -11.23 20.80 4.05
N ILE A 210 -11.44 19.80 3.19
CA ILE A 210 -11.86 18.45 3.58
C ILE A 210 -11.25 17.42 2.64
N THR A 211 -10.71 16.36 3.23
CA THR A 211 -10.04 15.27 2.52
C THR A 211 -10.30 13.93 3.23
N SER A 212 -10.06 12.83 2.53
CA SER A 212 -10.05 11.50 3.14
C SER A 212 -8.83 10.72 2.67
N ALA A 213 -8.18 10.02 3.60
CA ALA A 213 -7.12 9.06 3.29
C ALA A 213 -7.67 7.64 3.43
N ILE A 214 -7.55 6.86 2.40
CA ILE A 214 -8.07 5.50 2.31
C ILE A 214 -6.92 4.52 2.21
N ASP A 215 -6.92 3.49 3.06
CA ASP A 215 -5.98 2.37 3.06
C ASP A 215 -6.77 1.11 2.69
N TYR A 216 -6.36 0.39 1.65
CA TYR A 216 -6.98 -0.88 1.30
C TYR A 216 -6.61 -1.96 2.31
N TYR A 217 -7.57 -2.82 2.65
CA TYR A 217 -7.31 -3.93 3.57
C TYR A 217 -6.46 -5.00 2.88
N SER A 218 -5.16 -5.00 3.19
CA SER A 218 -4.22 -5.93 2.54
C SER A 218 -4.30 -5.93 1.00
N GLY A 219 -4.41 -4.77 0.36
CA GLY A 219 -4.81 -4.60 -1.04
C GLY A 219 -4.12 -5.52 -2.06
N TYR A 220 -2.81 -5.84 -1.89
CA TYR A 220 -2.13 -6.81 -2.75
C TYR A 220 -2.72 -8.23 -2.64
N ASN A 221 -3.25 -8.61 -1.48
CA ASN A 221 -3.89 -9.92 -1.28
C ASN A 221 -5.29 -9.98 -1.89
N GLU A 222 -5.89 -8.87 -2.25
CA GLU A 222 -7.18 -8.83 -2.94
C GLU A 222 -7.06 -9.10 -4.45
N ILE A 223 -5.84 -9.01 -5.01
CA ILE A 223 -5.58 -9.17 -6.45
C ILE A 223 -5.16 -10.62 -6.74
N ILE A 224 -5.88 -11.28 -7.64
CA ILE A 224 -5.66 -12.68 -8.02
C ILE A 224 -4.43 -12.80 -8.92
N LEU A 225 -3.59 -13.79 -8.63
CA LEU A 225 -2.48 -14.18 -9.49
C LEU A 225 -2.92 -15.31 -10.43
N ASP A 226 -2.57 -15.22 -11.71
CA ASP A 226 -2.88 -16.25 -12.69
C ASP A 226 -2.28 -17.62 -12.31
N LYS A 227 -3.06 -18.68 -12.47
CA LYS A 227 -2.70 -20.04 -12.04
C LYS A 227 -1.42 -20.54 -12.72
N GLY A 228 -1.19 -20.16 -13.97
CA GLY A 228 -0.04 -20.61 -14.78
C GLY A 228 1.30 -20.05 -14.26
N CYS A 229 1.30 -18.94 -13.54
CA CYS A 229 2.52 -18.33 -13.03
C CYS A 229 2.72 -18.46 -11.50
N ARG A 230 1.79 -19.08 -10.75
CA ARG A 230 1.86 -19.18 -9.28
C ARG A 230 3.10 -19.93 -8.78
N ASP A 231 3.56 -20.95 -9.51
CA ASP A 231 4.73 -21.72 -9.11
C ASP A 231 6.01 -20.88 -9.01
N LEU A 232 6.09 -19.77 -9.74
CA LEU A 232 7.18 -18.81 -9.63
C LEU A 232 7.31 -18.19 -8.22
N THR A 233 6.25 -18.29 -7.41
CA THR A 233 6.20 -17.79 -6.03
C THR A 233 6.38 -18.87 -4.97
N ALA A 234 6.64 -20.13 -5.39
CA ALA A 234 6.67 -21.27 -4.49
C ALA A 234 7.82 -21.19 -3.47
N PHE A 235 7.54 -21.66 -2.26
CA PHE A 235 8.50 -21.78 -1.16
C PHE A 235 8.17 -22.99 -0.28
N LEU A 236 9.20 -23.59 0.32
CA LEU A 236 9.07 -24.79 1.14
C LEU A 236 8.83 -24.41 2.60
N THR A 237 7.81 -25.01 3.21
CA THR A 237 7.44 -24.85 4.63
C THR A 237 7.46 -26.20 5.34
N ASP A 238 7.28 -26.21 6.66
CA ASP A 238 7.11 -27.45 7.43
C ASP A 238 5.84 -28.24 7.05
N LEU A 239 4.89 -27.59 6.36
CA LEU A 239 3.67 -28.21 5.83
C LEU A 239 3.84 -28.73 4.38
N GLY A 240 5.00 -28.50 3.76
CA GLY A 240 5.28 -28.85 2.38
C GLY A 240 5.49 -27.61 1.49
N LEU A 241 5.58 -27.84 0.17
CA LEU A 241 5.75 -26.79 -0.82
C LEU A 241 4.41 -26.08 -1.02
N VAL A 242 4.41 -24.76 -0.88
CA VAL A 242 3.24 -23.89 -1.08
C VAL A 242 3.59 -22.76 -2.03
N ARG A 243 2.56 -22.17 -2.66
CA ARG A 243 2.70 -21.03 -3.58
C ARG A 243 1.61 -19.99 -3.33
N MET A 244 1.86 -18.75 -3.73
CA MET A 244 0.92 -17.65 -3.56
C MET A 244 -0.19 -17.70 -4.62
N THR A 245 -1.41 -17.37 -4.21
CA THR A 245 -2.57 -17.23 -5.10
C THR A 245 -2.86 -15.79 -5.46
N ARG A 246 -2.19 -14.86 -4.78
CA ARG A 246 -2.42 -13.41 -4.83
C ARG A 246 -1.14 -12.69 -5.23
N LEU A 247 -1.29 -11.41 -5.58
CA LEU A 247 -0.19 -10.55 -6.03
C LEU A 247 0.95 -10.52 -4.99
N PRO A 248 2.19 -10.93 -5.35
CA PRO A 248 3.27 -11.08 -4.38
C PRO A 248 3.79 -9.73 -3.89
N GLN A 249 3.81 -9.50 -2.58
CA GLN A 249 4.49 -8.35 -2.01
C GLN A 249 6.00 -8.47 -2.22
N GLY A 250 6.62 -7.42 -2.79
CA GLY A 250 8.06 -7.42 -3.12
C GLY A 250 8.41 -7.89 -4.53
N TRP A 251 7.44 -8.39 -5.30
CA TRP A 251 7.63 -8.57 -6.73
C TRP A 251 7.75 -7.21 -7.42
N THR A 252 8.69 -7.10 -8.36
CA THR A 252 9.09 -5.80 -8.92
C THR A 252 7.96 -5.02 -9.60
N ASN A 253 7.00 -5.74 -10.22
CA ASN A 253 5.88 -5.12 -10.92
C ASN A 253 4.62 -4.97 -10.07
N SER A 254 4.61 -5.46 -8.82
CA SER A 254 3.40 -5.40 -7.97
C SER A 254 2.88 -3.99 -7.79
N VAL A 255 3.78 -3.02 -7.62
CA VAL A 255 3.43 -1.60 -7.45
C VAL A 255 2.77 -1.05 -8.71
N ALA A 256 3.40 -1.23 -9.87
CA ALA A 256 2.87 -0.76 -11.15
C ALA A 256 1.51 -1.40 -11.47
N CYS A 257 1.40 -2.70 -11.22
CA CYS A 257 0.18 -3.47 -11.41
C CYS A 257 -0.96 -2.95 -10.50
N PHE A 258 -0.69 -2.79 -9.21
CA PHE A 258 -1.66 -2.28 -8.24
C PHE A 258 -2.11 -0.87 -8.61
N GLN A 259 -1.16 0.02 -8.90
CA GLN A 259 -1.45 1.40 -9.32
C GLN A 259 -2.38 1.45 -10.53
N ARG A 260 -2.12 0.64 -11.56
CA ARG A 260 -2.94 0.53 -12.78
C ARG A 260 -4.36 0.06 -12.46
N ILE A 261 -4.50 -0.95 -11.59
CA ILE A 261 -5.80 -1.47 -11.17
C ILE A 261 -6.61 -0.40 -10.43
N MET A 262 -5.98 0.32 -9.49
CA MET A 262 -6.66 1.38 -8.76
C MET A 262 -7.10 2.53 -9.66
N ILE A 263 -6.28 2.90 -10.65
CA ILE A 263 -6.67 3.88 -11.66
C ILE A 263 -7.89 3.37 -12.46
N LYS A 264 -7.91 2.09 -12.83
CA LYS A 264 -9.02 1.49 -13.59
C LYS A 264 -10.32 1.44 -12.78
N VAL A 265 -10.24 1.08 -11.51
CA VAL A 265 -11.42 1.02 -10.61
C VAL A 265 -12.02 2.41 -10.39
N HIS A 266 -11.17 3.41 -10.12
CA HIS A 266 -11.62 4.77 -9.77
C HIS A 266 -11.47 5.79 -10.91
N TRP A 267 -11.39 5.33 -12.16
CA TRP A 267 -11.07 6.19 -13.32
C TRP A 267 -11.97 7.42 -13.45
N ARG A 268 -13.25 7.33 -13.02
CA ARG A 268 -14.23 8.44 -13.07
C ARG A 268 -13.86 9.59 -12.12
N GLN A 269 -13.17 9.28 -11.04
CA GLN A 269 -12.80 10.25 -10.00
C GLN A 269 -11.35 10.74 -10.17
N ILE A 270 -10.52 10.02 -10.92
CA ILE A 270 -9.12 10.34 -11.17
C ILE A 270 -9.00 11.25 -12.41
N PRO A 271 -8.18 12.33 -12.36
CA PRO A 271 -7.34 12.78 -11.25
C PRO A 271 -8.01 13.81 -10.33
N HIS A 272 -9.27 14.19 -10.59
CA HIS A 272 -9.88 15.41 -10.04
C HIS A 272 -10.33 15.26 -8.58
N GLN A 273 -10.81 14.10 -8.18
CA GLN A 273 -11.39 13.83 -6.86
C GLN A 273 -10.60 12.78 -6.06
N ALA A 274 -9.92 11.87 -6.76
CA ALA A 274 -9.13 10.80 -6.16
C ALA A 274 -7.78 10.70 -6.84
N ARG A 275 -6.76 10.30 -6.09
CA ARG A 275 -5.44 9.97 -6.65
C ARG A 275 -4.82 8.82 -5.87
N PRO A 276 -4.45 7.73 -6.53
CA PRO A 276 -3.76 6.61 -5.90
C PRO A 276 -2.25 6.87 -5.82
N PHE A 277 -1.63 6.45 -4.73
CA PHE A 277 -0.20 6.41 -4.52
C PHE A 277 0.17 5.09 -3.84
N LEU A 278 0.61 4.11 -4.61
CA LEU A 278 0.82 2.73 -4.14
C LEU A 278 -0.48 2.14 -3.58
N ASP A 279 -0.46 1.74 -2.31
CA ASP A 279 -1.60 1.19 -1.57
C ASP A 279 -2.46 2.25 -0.87
N ASP A 280 -2.02 3.52 -0.85
CA ASP A 280 -2.77 4.64 -0.31
C ASP A 280 -3.59 5.33 -1.42
N ILE A 281 -4.85 5.67 -1.15
CA ILE A 281 -5.64 6.57 -1.99
C ILE A 281 -6.10 7.75 -1.15
N ALA A 282 -5.93 8.95 -1.69
CA ALA A 282 -6.47 10.14 -1.09
C ALA A 282 -7.63 10.69 -1.92
N LEU A 283 -8.68 11.16 -1.23
CA LEU A 283 -9.83 11.83 -1.80
C LEU A 283 -9.82 13.30 -1.39
N LYS A 284 -10.10 14.18 -2.33
CA LYS A 284 -10.21 15.63 -2.11
C LYS A 284 -11.63 16.10 -2.35
N GLY A 285 -12.11 16.98 -1.46
CA GLY A 285 -13.40 17.67 -1.59
C GLY A 285 -13.29 18.89 -2.50
N PRO A 286 -14.25 19.80 -2.46
CA PRO A 286 -14.15 21.10 -3.11
C PRO A 286 -13.08 21.97 -2.46
N LYS A 287 -12.50 22.89 -3.22
CA LYS A 287 -11.50 23.87 -2.70
C LYS A 287 -12.17 24.96 -1.86
N ASP A 288 -13.41 25.31 -2.19
CA ASP A 288 -14.15 26.36 -1.51
C ASP A 288 -14.94 25.79 -0.32
N ARG A 289 -14.96 26.51 0.78
CA ARG A 289 -15.82 26.22 1.93
C ARG A 289 -17.24 26.82 1.78
N TYR A 290 -17.50 27.60 0.75
CA TYR A 290 -18.77 28.30 0.50
C TYR A 290 -19.25 29.08 1.74
N ASN A 291 -18.33 29.76 2.44
CA ASN A 291 -18.59 30.44 3.71
C ASN A 291 -19.30 29.58 4.75
N ASN A 292 -19.12 28.25 4.72
CA ASN A 292 -19.82 27.26 5.53
C ASN A 292 -21.36 27.27 5.32
N GLU A 293 -21.83 27.63 4.13
CA GLU A 293 -23.24 27.51 3.74
C GLU A 293 -23.74 26.07 4.01
N GLU A 294 -24.90 25.96 4.66
CA GLU A 294 -25.57 24.68 4.90
C GLU A 294 -26.57 24.38 3.78
N ILE A 295 -26.49 23.19 3.21
CA ILE A 295 -27.46 22.67 2.22
C ILE A 295 -28.68 22.09 2.95
N PHE A 296 -28.42 21.46 4.10
CA PHE A 296 -29.42 20.91 5.02
C PHE A 296 -29.07 21.35 6.44
N PRO A 297 -30.02 21.42 7.37
CA PRO A 297 -29.73 21.76 8.75
C PRO A 297 -28.58 20.91 9.32
N GLY A 298 -27.51 21.57 9.74
CA GLY A 298 -26.33 20.93 10.29
C GLY A 298 -25.42 20.22 9.27
N VAL A 299 -25.59 20.45 7.96
CA VAL A 299 -24.73 19.84 6.91
C VAL A 299 -24.20 20.93 5.97
N ARG A 300 -22.92 21.25 6.10
CA ARG A 300 -22.24 22.22 5.27
C ARG A 300 -22.06 21.71 3.83
N ARG A 301 -22.21 22.59 2.85
CA ARG A 301 -22.16 22.28 1.43
C ARG A 301 -20.88 21.54 1.02
N PHE A 302 -19.70 22.06 1.39
CA PHE A 302 -18.42 21.43 1.01
C PHE A 302 -18.26 20.03 1.63
N VAL A 303 -18.85 19.78 2.81
CA VAL A 303 -18.84 18.46 3.46
C VAL A 303 -19.77 17.50 2.72
N TYR A 304 -20.95 17.98 2.33
CA TYR A 304 -21.89 17.18 1.55
C TYR A 304 -21.30 16.76 0.19
N GLU A 305 -20.69 17.70 -0.53
CA GLU A 305 -20.04 17.42 -1.82
C GLU A 305 -18.93 16.37 -1.66
N HIS A 306 -18.11 16.48 -0.60
CA HIS A 306 -17.09 15.46 -0.30
C HIS A 306 -17.71 14.11 0.08
N ALA A 307 -18.81 14.09 0.81
CA ALA A 307 -19.54 12.87 1.15
C ALA A 307 -20.06 12.15 -0.11
N GLN A 308 -20.51 12.90 -1.15
CA GLN A 308 -20.91 12.29 -2.43
C GLN A 308 -19.70 11.69 -3.18
N ILE A 309 -18.53 12.36 -3.12
CA ILE A 309 -17.28 11.81 -3.67
C ILE A 309 -16.92 10.51 -2.96
N PHE A 310 -16.98 10.47 -1.63
CA PHE A 310 -16.72 9.29 -0.83
C PHE A 310 -17.75 8.17 -1.11
N ARG A 311 -19.04 8.50 -1.25
CA ARG A 311 -20.08 7.53 -1.62
C ARG A 311 -19.78 6.86 -2.97
N GLN A 312 -19.39 7.65 -3.99
CA GLN A 312 -19.04 7.10 -5.29
C GLN A 312 -17.81 6.19 -5.21
N PHE A 313 -16.80 6.61 -4.43
CA PHE A 313 -15.59 5.80 -4.19
C PHE A 313 -15.95 4.44 -3.56
N MET A 314 -16.78 4.42 -2.51
CA MET A 314 -17.23 3.20 -1.84
C MET A 314 -18.05 2.30 -2.75
N LYS A 315 -18.88 2.89 -3.61
CA LYS A 315 -19.65 2.17 -4.63
C LYS A 315 -18.72 1.48 -5.64
N ASP A 316 -17.67 2.16 -6.07
CA ASP A 316 -16.67 1.60 -7.00
C ASP A 316 -15.89 0.45 -6.33
N CYS A 317 -15.49 0.60 -5.05
CA CYS A 317 -14.87 -0.47 -4.27
C CYS A 317 -15.78 -1.71 -4.16
N LEU A 318 -17.06 -1.50 -3.82
CA LEU A 318 -18.03 -2.58 -3.68
C LEU A 318 -18.23 -3.32 -5.02
N ALA A 319 -18.39 -2.58 -6.12
CA ALA A 319 -18.54 -3.15 -7.47
C ALA A 319 -17.27 -3.90 -7.91
N ALA A 320 -16.10 -3.43 -7.50
CA ALA A 320 -14.83 -4.07 -7.79
C ALA A 320 -14.53 -5.29 -6.88
N GLY A 321 -15.29 -5.47 -5.81
CA GLY A 321 -15.03 -6.50 -4.80
C GLY A 321 -13.84 -6.20 -3.91
N LEU A 322 -13.41 -4.94 -3.84
CA LEU A 322 -12.30 -4.47 -3.01
C LEU A 322 -12.80 -4.00 -1.63
N THR A 323 -11.92 -4.07 -0.64
CA THR A 323 -12.24 -3.64 0.72
C THR A 323 -11.23 -2.62 1.27
N ILE A 324 -11.75 -1.59 1.93
CA ILE A 324 -10.95 -0.63 2.67
C ILE A 324 -10.76 -1.07 4.13
N SER A 325 -9.67 -0.64 4.76
CA SER A 325 -9.39 -0.92 6.16
C SER A 325 -10.23 -0.05 7.09
N GLY A 326 -11.14 -0.66 7.85
CA GLY A 326 -11.98 0.07 8.81
C GLY A 326 -11.21 0.80 9.91
N THR A 327 -9.97 0.39 10.21
CA THR A 327 -9.17 0.98 11.31
C THR A 327 -8.14 2.00 10.85
N LYS A 328 -7.67 1.91 9.60
CA LYS A 328 -6.59 2.76 9.10
C LYS A 328 -7.07 3.97 8.32
N CYS A 329 -8.22 3.86 7.65
CA CYS A 329 -8.80 4.98 6.91
C CYS A 329 -9.07 6.19 7.82
N ALA A 330 -8.90 7.39 7.25
CA ALA A 330 -9.26 8.66 7.88
C ALA A 330 -10.22 9.39 6.95
N ILE A 331 -11.51 9.45 7.33
CA ILE A 331 -12.62 9.84 6.48
C ILE A 331 -13.13 11.24 6.88
N GLY A 332 -13.33 12.14 5.91
CA GLY A 332 -13.89 13.47 6.15
C GLY A 332 -13.05 14.34 7.10
N MET A 333 -11.74 14.34 6.94
CA MET A 333 -10.79 15.03 7.81
C MET A 333 -10.47 16.44 7.29
N PRO A 334 -10.17 17.43 8.17
CA PRO A 334 -9.73 18.77 7.76
C PRO A 334 -8.36 18.80 7.11
N GLY A 335 -7.64 17.71 7.20
CA GLY A 335 -6.32 17.47 6.60
C GLY A 335 -5.86 16.04 6.86
N ILE A 336 -4.99 15.56 6.00
CA ILE A 336 -4.48 14.17 6.04
C ILE A 336 -2.96 14.14 5.97
N ASN A 337 -2.39 13.14 6.64
CA ASN A 337 -0.98 12.82 6.51
C ASN A 337 -0.78 11.84 5.36
N ILE A 338 -0.21 12.30 4.26
CA ILE A 338 0.12 11.49 3.09
C ILE A 338 1.60 11.62 2.76
N VAL A 339 2.22 10.50 2.45
CA VAL A 339 3.64 10.41 2.06
C VAL A 339 4.59 11.26 2.92
N GLY A 340 4.24 11.47 4.20
CA GLY A 340 5.06 12.23 5.16
C GLY A 340 4.84 13.74 5.20
N PHE A 341 3.80 14.22 4.54
CA PHE A 341 3.34 15.60 4.61
C PHE A 341 1.94 15.67 5.20
N LEU A 342 1.69 16.67 6.01
CA LEU A 342 0.34 17.07 6.39
C LEU A 342 -0.20 18.02 5.31
N CYS A 343 -1.26 17.61 4.63
CA CYS A 343 -1.95 18.40 3.61
C CYS A 343 -3.31 18.84 4.15
N ASP A 344 -3.55 20.14 4.21
CA ASP A 344 -4.79 20.76 4.67
C ASP A 344 -5.11 22.02 3.86
N HIS A 345 -6.13 22.78 4.27
CA HIS A 345 -6.56 24.02 3.60
C HIS A 345 -5.49 25.11 3.58
N ASN A 346 -4.51 25.10 4.48
CA ASN A 346 -3.39 26.04 4.49
C ASN A 346 -2.26 25.64 3.52
N GLY A 347 -2.36 24.46 2.93
CA GLY A 347 -1.33 23.94 2.04
C GLY A 347 -0.73 22.63 2.51
N ARG A 348 0.54 22.40 2.20
CA ARG A 348 1.28 21.22 2.69
C ARG A 348 2.43 21.63 3.60
N ARG A 349 2.69 20.84 4.63
CA ARG A 349 3.79 21.02 5.57
C ARG A 349 4.37 19.67 5.99
N PRO A 350 5.61 19.61 6.45
CA PRO A 350 6.20 18.37 6.95
C PRO A 350 5.42 17.85 8.16
N GLU A 351 5.36 16.53 8.31
CA GLU A 351 4.82 15.89 9.52
C GLU A 351 5.70 16.23 10.72
N GLU A 352 5.13 16.83 11.77
CA GLU A 352 5.87 17.30 12.97
C GLU A 352 6.78 16.25 13.59
N ARG A 353 6.29 15.00 13.70
CA ARG A 353 7.10 13.89 14.26
C ARG A 353 8.38 13.63 13.46
N LYS A 354 8.35 13.89 12.16
CA LYS A 354 9.52 13.70 11.30
C LYS A 354 10.46 14.89 11.37
N VAL A 355 9.90 16.09 11.49
CA VAL A 355 10.69 17.31 11.77
C VAL A 355 11.41 17.17 13.10
N GLN A 356 10.71 16.75 14.17
CA GLN A 356 11.32 16.55 15.49
C GLN A 356 12.47 15.54 15.44
N ARG A 357 12.33 14.44 14.68
CA ARG A 357 13.44 13.48 14.49
C ARG A 357 14.65 14.07 13.79
N ILE A 358 14.48 15.06 12.93
CA ILE A 358 15.59 15.76 12.29
C ILE A 358 16.25 16.70 13.30
N VAL A 359 15.45 17.42 14.09
CA VAL A 359 15.96 18.32 15.15
C VAL A 359 16.73 17.54 16.22
N ASP A 360 16.21 16.38 16.62
CA ASP A 360 16.82 15.52 17.64
C ASP A 360 17.94 14.62 17.07
N TRP A 361 18.30 14.79 15.79
CA TRP A 361 19.33 13.95 15.19
C TRP A 361 20.69 14.22 15.81
N PRO A 362 21.38 13.19 16.31
CA PRO A 362 22.70 13.37 16.93
C PRO A 362 23.70 13.87 15.89
N THR A 363 24.67 14.66 16.34
CA THR A 363 25.77 15.13 15.49
C THR A 363 26.43 13.93 14.78
N PRO A 364 26.49 13.92 13.43
CA PRO A 364 27.10 12.83 12.69
C PRO A 364 28.57 12.62 13.12
N LYS A 365 28.91 11.36 13.43
CA LYS A 365 30.28 10.94 13.82
C LYS A 365 31.03 10.25 12.70
N SER A 366 30.39 10.01 11.57
CA SER A 366 30.98 9.36 10.41
C SER A 366 30.37 9.90 9.12
N LEU A 367 31.07 9.67 8.00
CA LEU A 367 30.58 9.96 6.67
C LEU A 367 29.26 9.23 6.36
N THR A 368 29.07 8.04 6.92
CA THR A 368 27.83 7.26 6.78
C THR A 368 26.69 7.94 7.51
N ASP A 369 26.92 8.45 8.72
CA ASP A 369 25.90 9.19 9.50
C ASP A 369 25.53 10.50 8.81
N ALA A 370 26.51 11.23 8.29
CA ALA A 370 26.25 12.46 7.54
C ALA A 370 25.43 12.20 6.28
N ARG A 371 25.68 11.10 5.56
CA ARG A 371 24.86 10.70 4.41
C ARG A 371 23.44 10.27 4.81
N ALA A 372 23.30 9.60 5.95
CA ALA A 372 21.99 9.22 6.48
C ALA A 372 21.18 10.46 6.87
N PHE A 373 21.79 11.41 7.57
CA PHE A 373 21.19 12.70 7.93
C PHE A 373 20.72 13.46 6.69
N ILE A 374 21.63 13.73 5.75
CA ILE A 374 21.28 14.45 4.52
C ILE A 374 20.21 13.70 3.70
N GLY A 375 20.24 12.37 3.68
CA GLY A 375 19.24 11.57 2.98
C GLY A 375 17.80 11.80 3.51
N ILE A 376 17.66 12.11 4.80
CA ILE A 376 16.36 12.46 5.41
C ILE A 376 16.02 13.93 5.13
N VAL A 377 16.98 14.84 5.31
CA VAL A 377 16.75 16.29 5.17
C VAL A 377 16.41 16.68 3.73
N VAL A 378 17.06 16.05 2.73
CA VAL A 378 16.77 16.26 1.31
C VAL A 378 15.29 15.99 0.96
N TYR A 379 14.63 15.09 1.67
CA TYR A 379 13.20 14.82 1.49
C TYR A 379 12.34 16.07 1.78
N TYR A 380 12.77 16.92 2.72
CA TYR A 380 12.08 18.16 3.12
C TYR A 380 12.73 19.42 2.59
N ARG A 381 13.63 19.30 1.59
CA ARG A 381 14.40 20.43 1.04
C ARG A 381 13.54 21.60 0.55
N ILE A 382 12.32 21.34 0.09
CA ILE A 382 11.39 22.37 -0.40
C ILE A 382 10.93 23.34 0.69
N PHE A 383 11.02 22.94 1.97
CA PHE A 383 10.67 23.77 3.13
C PHE A 383 11.88 24.48 3.76
N ILE A 384 13.09 24.26 3.24
CA ILE A 384 14.31 24.85 3.77
C ILE A 384 14.81 25.91 2.78
N LEU A 385 14.69 27.18 3.20
CA LEU A 385 15.14 28.29 2.38
C LEU A 385 16.64 28.14 2.06
N CYS A 386 17.00 28.34 0.80
CA CYS A 386 18.38 28.21 0.32
C CYS A 386 19.06 26.89 0.69
N PHE A 387 18.32 25.78 0.67
CA PHE A 387 18.81 24.46 1.09
C PHE A 387 20.18 24.10 0.51
N ALA A 388 20.43 24.39 -0.78
CA ALA A 388 21.71 24.09 -1.43
C ALA A 388 22.90 24.80 -0.77
N ILE A 389 22.69 26.03 -0.30
CA ILE A 389 23.72 26.83 0.40
C ILE A 389 23.93 26.28 1.80
N VAL A 390 22.83 26.09 2.55
CA VAL A 390 22.87 25.58 3.94
C VAL A 390 23.48 24.19 4.02
N ALA A 391 23.17 23.32 3.07
CA ALA A 391 23.66 21.93 3.05
C ALA A 391 25.06 21.77 2.39
N SER A 392 25.57 22.83 1.73
CA SER A 392 26.85 22.79 1.02
C SER A 392 28.04 22.30 1.85
N PRO A 393 28.24 22.72 3.14
CA PRO A 393 29.34 22.22 3.95
C PRO A 393 29.27 20.71 4.17
N ILE A 394 28.07 20.14 4.37
CA ILE A 394 27.88 18.71 4.55
C ILE A 394 28.11 17.97 3.23
N PHE A 395 27.65 18.49 2.09
CA PHE A 395 27.95 17.91 0.78
C PHE A 395 29.43 17.93 0.44
N ALA A 396 30.18 18.93 0.92
CA ALA A 396 31.62 19.00 0.74
C ALA A 396 32.33 17.80 1.36
N LEU A 397 31.86 17.28 2.50
CA LEU A 397 32.39 16.09 3.14
C LEU A 397 32.29 14.81 2.29
N PHE A 398 31.42 14.79 1.27
CA PHE A 398 31.22 13.63 0.41
C PHE A 398 32.19 13.57 -0.77
N ARG A 399 33.00 14.60 -0.96
CA ARG A 399 33.99 14.67 -2.04
C ARG A 399 35.12 13.67 -1.77
N LYS A 400 35.64 13.09 -2.85
CA LYS A 400 36.75 12.13 -2.76
C LYS A 400 37.98 12.81 -2.18
N GLY A 401 38.62 12.17 -1.19
CA GLY A 401 39.83 12.68 -0.54
C GLY A 401 39.63 13.57 0.66
N ILE A 402 38.42 13.96 1.01
CA ILE A 402 38.12 14.74 2.23
C ILE A 402 38.05 13.77 3.43
N ARG A 403 38.82 14.07 4.47
CA ARG A 403 38.69 13.37 5.77
C ARG A 403 37.48 13.92 6.53
N PHE A 404 36.74 13.04 7.14
CA PHE A 404 35.66 13.41 8.04
C PHE A 404 36.27 13.73 9.41
N ASN A 405 36.21 14.99 9.81
CA ASN A 405 36.67 15.48 11.13
C ASN A 405 35.48 16.05 11.88
#